data_63c401d90a786c49a5d6194c6dd60281
#
_entry.id   63c401d90a786c49a5d6194c6dd60281
#
_cell.length_a   1.000
_cell.length_b   1.000
_cell.length_c   1.000
_cell.angle_alpha   90.00
_cell.angle_beta   90.00
_cell.angle_gamma   90.00
#
_symmetry.space_group_name_H-M   'P 1'
#
loop_
_entity.id
_entity.type
_entity.pdbx_description
1 polymer ?
#
loop_
_entity_poly.entity_id
_entity_poly.type
_entity_poly.pdbx_seq_one_letter_code
_entity_poly.pdbx_strand_id
1 'polypeptide(L)'
;MVAFSHSLVERCIDVFPELRNRLAGVMFPTDALKFGPESSRIIRKTLSEINGMDELGRLSAMFRLLPVIFTSSDHIFAGKPMRIEKDVRRMQQICAYVMKHYVHSIALDDIAAEVGMNRSAFCSYFKRCKGMTFSQFVTQYRLNTACELLKHSQKGVSEICYLVGFNDLPHFIRIFTKSIGTSPSKYRKQYLYENT
;
A
#
# COMPACT_ATOMS: atom_id res chain seq x y z
N MET A 1 -3.34 -5.49 21.78
CA MET A 1 -3.40 -4.76 20.49
C MET A 1 -2.37 -5.41 19.58
N VAL A 2 -2.74 -5.78 18.37
CA VAL A 2 -1.84 -6.31 17.34
C VAL A 2 -1.78 -5.27 16.24
N ALA A 3 -0.58 -4.86 15.85
CA ALA A 3 -0.36 -3.92 14.78
C ALA A 3 0.41 -4.61 13.65
N PHE A 4 -0.07 -4.49 12.44
CA PHE A 4 0.63 -4.91 11.25
C PHE A 4 1.25 -3.70 10.56
N SER A 5 2.49 -3.84 10.10
CA SER A 5 3.10 -2.79 9.31
C SER A 5 2.41 -2.66 7.95
N HIS A 6 2.30 -1.44 7.44
CA HIS A 6 1.74 -1.17 6.11
C HIS A 6 2.49 -1.96 5.01
N SER A 7 3.81 -2.04 5.13
CA SER A 7 4.65 -2.80 4.19
C SER A 7 4.35 -4.30 4.17
N LEU A 8 3.95 -4.88 5.31
CA LEU A 8 3.55 -6.29 5.35
C LEU A 8 2.27 -6.52 4.56
N VAL A 9 1.28 -5.65 4.74
CA VAL A 9 -0.01 -5.73 4.04
C VAL A 9 0.19 -5.55 2.53
N GLU A 10 1.02 -4.58 2.12
CA GLU A 10 1.36 -4.38 0.71
C GLU A 10 2.02 -5.63 0.09
N ARG A 11 3.01 -6.22 0.77
CA ARG A 11 3.64 -7.46 0.29
C ARG A 11 2.67 -8.63 0.21
N CYS A 12 1.74 -8.74 1.14
CA CYS A 12 0.68 -9.76 1.06
C CYS A 12 -0.22 -9.57 -0.17
N ILE A 13 -0.53 -8.31 -0.55
CA ILE A 13 -1.30 -8.00 -1.75
C ILE A 13 -0.51 -8.31 -3.02
N ASP A 14 0.80 -8.09 -3.02
CA ASP A 14 1.67 -8.39 -4.17
C ASP A 14 1.74 -9.89 -4.43
N VAL A 15 1.80 -10.71 -3.36
CA VAL A 15 1.83 -12.18 -3.45
C VAL A 15 0.45 -12.79 -3.71
N PHE A 16 -0.60 -12.17 -3.17
CA PHE A 16 -1.99 -12.64 -3.27
C PHE A 16 -2.90 -11.52 -3.78
N PRO A 17 -2.96 -11.28 -5.09
CA PRO A 17 -3.75 -10.19 -5.68
C PRO A 17 -5.25 -10.22 -5.33
N GLU A 18 -5.78 -11.41 -5.02
CA GLU A 18 -7.18 -11.62 -4.61
C GLU A 18 -7.50 -10.91 -3.28
N LEU A 19 -6.49 -10.71 -2.45
CA LEU A 19 -6.64 -9.98 -1.18
C LEU A 19 -6.85 -8.48 -1.38
N ARG A 20 -6.50 -7.94 -2.55
CA ARG A 20 -6.57 -6.50 -2.84
C ARG A 20 -7.95 -5.93 -2.56
N ASN A 21 -9.01 -6.60 -3.03
CA ASN A 21 -10.39 -6.13 -2.85
C ASN A 21 -10.86 -6.25 -1.40
N ARG A 22 -10.38 -7.25 -0.65
CA ARG A 22 -10.72 -7.48 0.75
C ARG A 22 -9.92 -6.58 1.69
N LEU A 23 -8.67 -6.30 1.35
CA LEU A 23 -7.77 -5.44 2.12
C LEU A 23 -8.00 -3.95 1.87
N ALA A 24 -8.65 -3.56 0.78
CA ALA A 24 -8.97 -2.17 0.48
C ALA A 24 -9.75 -1.48 1.63
N GLY A 25 -10.54 -2.25 2.40
CA GLY A 25 -11.25 -1.77 3.58
C GLY A 25 -10.38 -1.64 4.84
N VAL A 26 -9.25 -2.35 4.91
CA VAL A 26 -8.38 -2.43 6.12
C VAL A 26 -7.14 -1.55 5.99
N MET A 27 -6.89 -0.94 4.84
CA MET A 27 -5.68 -0.16 4.53
C MET A 27 -5.62 1.24 5.17
N PHE A 28 -6.44 1.55 6.16
CA PHE A 28 -6.39 2.84 6.84
C PHE A 28 -5.53 2.74 8.11
N PRO A 29 -4.40 3.46 8.22
CA PRO A 29 -3.46 3.34 9.33
C PRO A 29 -4.00 3.82 10.69
N THR A 30 -5.22 4.34 10.73
CA THR A 30 -5.85 4.90 11.94
C THR A 30 -7.00 4.06 12.49
N ASP A 31 -7.41 3.00 11.79
CA ASP A 31 -8.59 2.24 12.21
C ASP A 31 -8.18 0.95 12.92
N ALA A 32 -8.64 0.78 14.15
CA ALA A 32 -8.53 -0.48 14.87
C ALA A 32 -9.73 -1.36 14.54
N LEU A 33 -9.50 -2.64 14.31
CA LEU A 33 -10.55 -3.65 14.19
C LEU A 33 -10.86 -4.22 15.58
N LYS A 34 -12.11 -4.21 15.95
CA LYS A 34 -12.61 -4.95 17.13
C LYS A 34 -13.34 -6.17 16.61
N PHE A 35 -12.83 -7.34 16.94
CA PHE A 35 -13.39 -8.61 16.54
C PHE A 35 -14.45 -9.06 17.56
N GLY A 36 -15.48 -9.75 17.09
CA GLY A 36 -16.44 -10.42 17.90
C GLY A 36 -15.86 -11.58 18.72
N PRO A 37 -16.67 -12.24 19.56
CA PRO A 37 -16.16 -13.24 20.51
C PRO A 37 -15.44 -14.41 19.84
N GLU A 38 -15.94 -14.88 18.69
CA GLU A 38 -15.42 -16.05 18.01
C GLU A 38 -14.07 -15.77 17.37
N SER A 39 -13.96 -14.73 16.52
CA SER A 39 -12.71 -14.31 15.92
C SER A 39 -11.68 -13.90 16.98
N SER A 40 -12.10 -13.20 18.03
CA SER A 40 -11.23 -12.83 19.16
C SER A 40 -10.63 -14.04 19.87
N ARG A 41 -11.40 -15.15 20.03
CA ARG A 41 -10.91 -16.39 20.63
C ARG A 41 -9.80 -17.01 19.79
N ILE A 42 -10.01 -17.12 18.49
CA ILE A 42 -9.02 -17.67 17.55
C ILE A 42 -7.75 -16.82 17.55
N ILE A 43 -7.90 -15.50 17.42
CA ILE A 43 -6.78 -14.56 17.41
C ILE A 43 -5.97 -14.65 18.71
N ARG A 44 -6.62 -14.61 19.87
CA ARG A 44 -5.93 -14.69 21.17
C ARG A 44 -5.18 -16.01 21.34
N LYS A 45 -5.82 -17.14 20.98
CA LYS A 45 -5.19 -18.46 21.06
C LYS A 45 -3.92 -18.50 20.20
N THR A 46 -4.02 -18.10 18.93
CA THR A 46 -2.87 -18.11 18.02
C THR A 46 -1.76 -17.18 18.50
N LEU A 47 -2.11 -15.99 19.02
CA LEU A 47 -1.12 -15.04 19.54
C LEU A 47 -0.43 -15.52 20.83
N SER A 48 -1.14 -16.26 21.70
CA SER A 48 -0.52 -16.83 22.91
C SER A 48 0.48 -17.95 22.57
N GLU A 49 0.27 -18.65 21.47
CA GLU A 49 1.14 -19.73 21.01
C GLU A 49 2.40 -19.21 20.28
N ILE A 50 2.35 -18.02 19.67
CA ILE A 50 3.44 -17.45 18.84
C ILE A 50 4.76 -17.29 19.60
N ASN A 51 4.72 -16.94 20.88
CA ASN A 51 5.94 -16.67 21.68
C ASN A 51 6.80 -17.92 21.91
N GLY A 52 6.21 -19.11 21.84
CA GLY A 52 6.93 -20.39 21.97
C GLY A 52 7.32 -21.06 20.66
N MET A 53 7.01 -20.44 19.52
CA MET A 53 7.25 -21.01 18.19
C MET A 53 8.60 -20.56 17.61
N ASP A 54 9.20 -21.43 16.80
CA ASP A 54 10.32 -21.09 15.91
C ASP A 54 9.86 -20.14 14.78
N GLU A 55 10.79 -19.70 13.92
CA GLU A 55 10.49 -18.78 12.83
C GLU A 55 9.44 -19.32 11.86
N LEU A 56 9.51 -20.61 11.53
CA LEU A 56 8.57 -21.26 10.62
C LEU A 56 7.17 -21.38 11.24
N GLY A 57 7.12 -21.69 12.52
CA GLY A 57 5.89 -21.72 13.30
C GLY A 57 5.22 -20.35 13.40
N ARG A 58 5.98 -19.28 13.62
CA ARG A 58 5.48 -17.90 13.62
C ARG A 58 4.91 -17.49 12.27
N LEU A 59 5.58 -17.86 11.18
CA LEU A 59 5.10 -17.61 9.82
C LEU A 59 3.78 -18.36 9.58
N SER A 60 3.71 -19.65 9.94
CA SER A 60 2.50 -20.46 9.84
C SER A 60 1.34 -19.87 10.67
N ALA A 61 1.62 -19.42 11.90
CA ALA A 61 0.63 -18.77 12.76
C ALA A 61 0.10 -17.48 12.13
N MET A 62 0.97 -16.70 11.49
CA MET A 62 0.57 -15.49 10.76
C MET A 62 -0.35 -15.80 9.60
N PHE A 63 -0.05 -16.82 8.79
CA PHE A 63 -0.93 -17.27 7.70
C PHE A 63 -2.29 -17.77 8.19
N ARG A 64 -2.38 -18.36 9.40
CA ARG A 64 -3.66 -18.72 10.03
C ARG A 64 -4.45 -17.50 10.51
N LEU A 65 -3.79 -16.42 10.93
CA LEU A 65 -4.46 -15.20 11.37
C LEU A 65 -5.02 -14.37 10.21
N LEU A 66 -4.34 -14.34 9.07
CA LEU A 66 -4.75 -13.52 7.93
C LEU A 66 -6.18 -13.82 7.46
N PRO A 67 -6.59 -15.09 7.22
CA PRO A 67 -7.98 -15.36 6.87
C PRO A 67 -8.97 -14.87 7.93
N VAL A 68 -8.69 -15.13 9.21
CA VAL A 68 -9.59 -14.70 10.30
C VAL A 68 -9.75 -13.18 10.32
N ILE A 69 -8.67 -12.44 10.15
CA ILE A 69 -8.67 -10.97 10.14
C ILE A 69 -9.44 -10.42 8.93
N PHE A 70 -9.30 -11.06 7.75
CA PHE A 70 -9.83 -10.52 6.51
C PHE A 70 -11.17 -11.10 6.06
N THR A 71 -11.58 -12.26 6.59
CA THR A 71 -12.84 -12.89 6.18
C THR A 71 -13.89 -12.94 7.29
N SER A 72 -13.52 -12.60 8.54
CA SER A 72 -14.49 -12.61 9.63
C SER A 72 -15.60 -11.60 9.37
N SER A 73 -16.83 -12.04 9.56
CA SER A 73 -18.02 -11.20 9.46
C SER A 73 -18.41 -10.53 10.80
N ASP A 74 -17.73 -10.90 11.89
CA ASP A 74 -18.02 -10.45 13.26
C ASP A 74 -17.12 -9.29 13.72
N HIS A 75 -16.40 -8.64 12.80
CA HIS A 75 -15.59 -7.48 13.14
C HIS A 75 -16.37 -6.18 13.00
N ILE A 76 -16.07 -5.23 13.89
CA ILE A 76 -16.49 -3.85 13.78
C ILE A 76 -15.25 -2.95 13.81
N PHE A 77 -15.31 -1.86 13.07
CA PHE A 77 -14.27 -0.86 13.15
C PHE A 77 -14.38 -0.11 14.47
N ALA A 78 -13.35 -0.17 15.31
CA ALA A 78 -13.26 0.60 16.55
C ALA A 78 -12.78 2.02 16.21
N GLY A 79 -13.68 2.83 15.72
CA GLY A 79 -13.52 4.22 15.35
C GLY A 79 -14.90 4.82 15.15
N LYS A 80 -15.05 6.14 15.02
CA LYS A 80 -16.37 6.75 14.82
C LYS A 80 -17.11 6.07 13.67
N PRO A 81 -18.31 5.50 13.88
CA PRO A 81 -19.03 4.75 12.84
C PRO A 81 -19.64 5.70 11.83
N MET A 82 -18.83 6.36 11.04
CA MET A 82 -19.35 7.25 10.02
C MET A 82 -18.42 7.36 8.85
N ARG A 83 -18.86 6.87 7.70
CA ARG A 83 -18.27 7.08 6.38
C ARG A 83 -17.41 5.97 5.80
N ILE A 84 -17.29 4.81 6.41
CA ILE A 84 -16.38 3.76 5.92
C ILE A 84 -16.67 3.44 4.45
N GLU A 85 -17.91 3.21 4.08
CA GLU A 85 -18.25 2.89 2.69
C GLU A 85 -17.96 4.07 1.73
N LYS A 86 -18.28 5.30 2.15
CA LYS A 86 -18.01 6.50 1.36
C LYS A 86 -16.51 6.79 1.24
N ASP A 87 -15.76 6.59 2.31
CA ASP A 87 -14.32 6.84 2.34
C ASP A 87 -13.57 5.74 1.57
N VAL A 88 -14.01 4.48 1.66
CA VAL A 88 -13.49 3.37 0.83
C VAL A 88 -13.73 3.65 -0.64
N ARG A 89 -14.94 3.98 -1.05
CA ARG A 89 -15.26 4.31 -2.45
C ARG A 89 -14.44 5.50 -2.97
N ARG A 90 -14.30 6.55 -2.16
CA ARG A 90 -13.45 7.69 -2.54
C ARG A 90 -12.00 7.30 -2.70
N MET A 91 -11.46 6.52 -1.79
CA MET A 91 -10.08 6.08 -1.89
C MET A 91 -9.87 5.17 -3.11
N GLN A 92 -10.81 4.29 -3.42
CA GLN A 92 -10.79 3.50 -4.65
C GLN A 92 -10.81 4.40 -5.90
N GLN A 93 -11.64 5.43 -5.93
CA GLN A 93 -11.67 6.41 -7.03
C GLN A 93 -10.32 7.15 -7.15
N ILE A 94 -9.74 7.58 -6.03
CA ILE A 94 -8.42 8.23 -6.01
C ILE A 94 -7.34 7.29 -6.55
N CYS A 95 -7.29 6.05 -6.09
CA CYS A 95 -6.31 5.07 -6.57
C CYS A 95 -6.51 4.77 -8.07
N ALA A 96 -7.74 4.57 -8.51
CA ALA A 96 -8.06 4.35 -9.93
C ALA A 96 -7.64 5.54 -10.80
N TYR A 97 -7.90 6.76 -10.32
CA TYR A 97 -7.47 7.97 -11.00
C TYR A 97 -5.94 8.06 -11.12
N VAL A 98 -5.21 7.78 -10.03
CA VAL A 98 -3.75 7.77 -10.05
C VAL A 98 -3.23 6.71 -11.01
N MET A 99 -3.77 5.48 -10.98
CA MET A 99 -3.39 4.41 -11.90
C MET A 99 -3.56 4.80 -13.37
N LYS A 100 -4.59 5.57 -13.68
CA LYS A 100 -4.86 6.04 -15.05
C LYS A 100 -3.97 7.21 -15.48
N HIS A 101 -3.58 8.07 -14.53
CA HIS A 101 -2.99 9.38 -14.86
C HIS A 101 -1.56 9.58 -14.33
N TYR A 102 -0.96 8.61 -13.60
CA TYR A 102 0.33 8.80 -12.91
C TYR A 102 1.49 9.20 -13.83
N VAL A 103 1.44 8.83 -15.09
CA VAL A 103 2.49 9.20 -16.07
C VAL A 103 2.51 10.70 -16.34
N HIS A 104 1.37 11.36 -16.23
CA HIS A 104 1.22 12.79 -16.47
C HIS A 104 1.22 13.59 -15.16
N SER A 105 1.30 14.91 -15.27
CA SER A 105 1.07 15.79 -14.12
C SER A 105 -0.39 15.69 -13.69
N ILE A 106 -0.62 15.39 -12.42
CA ILE A 106 -1.96 15.37 -11.82
C ILE A 106 -2.15 16.66 -11.05
N ALA A 107 -3.08 17.50 -11.50
CA ALA A 107 -3.48 18.67 -10.75
C ALA A 107 -4.32 18.28 -9.54
N LEU A 108 -4.05 18.90 -8.38
CA LEU A 108 -4.80 18.62 -7.15
C LEU A 108 -6.28 19.01 -7.27
N ASP A 109 -6.57 20.01 -8.08
CA ASP A 109 -7.94 20.47 -8.30
C ASP A 109 -8.76 19.45 -9.10
N ASP A 110 -8.15 18.79 -10.08
CA ASP A 110 -8.83 17.77 -10.90
C ASP A 110 -9.20 16.56 -10.06
N ILE A 111 -8.25 16.00 -9.30
CA ILE A 111 -8.55 14.86 -8.43
C ILE A 111 -9.50 15.21 -7.29
N ALA A 112 -9.43 16.42 -6.76
CA ALA A 112 -10.36 16.88 -5.73
C ALA A 112 -11.79 16.95 -6.29
N ALA A 113 -11.97 17.51 -7.49
CA ALA A 113 -13.25 17.56 -8.19
C ALA A 113 -13.81 16.14 -8.49
N GLU A 114 -12.95 15.21 -8.94
CA GLU A 114 -13.31 13.81 -9.21
C GLU A 114 -13.97 13.12 -8.00
N VAL A 115 -13.54 13.46 -6.78
CA VAL A 115 -14.09 12.88 -5.55
C VAL A 115 -15.08 13.80 -4.82
N GLY A 116 -15.53 14.85 -5.49
CA GLY A 116 -16.52 15.80 -4.96
C GLY A 116 -16.02 16.61 -3.76
N MET A 117 -14.76 17.07 -3.81
CA MET A 117 -14.13 17.89 -2.77
C MET A 117 -13.49 19.13 -3.37
N ASN A 118 -13.31 20.18 -2.55
CA ASN A 118 -12.37 21.23 -2.89
C ASN A 118 -10.94 20.78 -2.53
N ARG A 119 -9.94 21.47 -3.09
CA ARG A 119 -8.51 21.15 -2.92
C ARG A 119 -8.08 21.04 -1.46
N SER A 120 -8.49 21.97 -0.61
CA SER A 120 -8.10 21.99 0.81
C SER A 120 -8.68 20.80 1.57
N ALA A 121 -9.98 20.53 1.36
CA ALA A 121 -10.65 19.38 1.97
C ALA A 121 -10.04 18.05 1.50
N PHE A 122 -9.70 17.95 0.20
CA PHE A 122 -9.02 16.78 -0.37
C PHE A 122 -7.65 16.54 0.26
N CYS A 123 -6.80 17.58 0.33
CA CYS A 123 -5.47 17.45 0.93
C CYS A 123 -5.54 17.00 2.39
N SER A 124 -6.44 17.58 3.19
CA SER A 124 -6.65 17.21 4.58
C SER A 124 -7.21 15.78 4.72
N TYR A 125 -8.18 15.43 3.89
CA TYR A 125 -8.76 14.09 3.81
C TYR A 125 -7.71 13.06 3.47
N PHE A 126 -6.97 13.27 2.38
CA PHE A 126 -5.99 12.32 1.89
C PHE A 126 -4.85 12.10 2.90
N LYS A 127 -4.31 13.19 3.47
CA LYS A 127 -3.27 13.11 4.51
C LYS A 127 -3.74 12.35 5.75
N ARG A 128 -5.01 12.56 6.18
CA ARG A 128 -5.60 11.81 7.30
C ARG A 128 -5.73 10.31 6.96
N CYS A 129 -6.17 9.96 5.75
CA CYS A 129 -6.41 8.58 5.34
C CYS A 129 -5.12 7.81 5.02
N LYS A 130 -4.11 8.46 4.43
CA LYS A 130 -2.88 7.80 3.97
C LYS A 130 -1.64 8.12 4.80
N GLY A 131 -1.71 9.05 5.75
CA GLY A 131 -0.55 9.46 6.55
C GLY A 131 0.49 10.26 5.76
N MET A 132 0.28 10.50 4.45
CA MET A 132 1.20 11.21 3.56
C MET A 132 0.43 12.15 2.63
N THR A 133 1.15 13.08 1.98
CA THR A 133 0.54 13.97 0.99
C THR A 133 0.22 13.20 -0.30
N PHE A 134 -0.75 13.72 -1.08
CA PHE A 134 -1.10 13.12 -2.37
C PHE A 134 0.09 13.09 -3.35
N SER A 135 0.91 14.14 -3.38
CA SER A 135 2.11 14.17 -4.22
C SER A 135 3.14 13.11 -3.83
N GLN A 136 3.31 12.85 -2.51
CA GLN A 136 4.16 11.76 -2.03
C GLN A 136 3.61 10.39 -2.46
N PHE A 137 2.31 10.21 -2.40
CA PHE A 137 1.65 8.98 -2.84
C PHE A 137 1.84 8.73 -4.34
N VAL A 138 1.63 9.74 -5.19
CA VAL A 138 1.88 9.61 -6.64
C VAL A 138 3.35 9.30 -6.92
N THR A 139 4.26 9.97 -6.22
CA THR A 139 5.70 9.69 -6.34
C THR A 139 6.03 8.26 -5.96
N GLN A 140 5.49 7.75 -4.86
CA GLN A 140 5.70 6.37 -4.42
C GLN A 140 5.14 5.37 -5.44
N TYR A 141 3.97 5.64 -6.01
CA TYR A 141 3.38 4.83 -7.07
C TYR A 141 4.29 4.74 -8.30
N ARG A 142 4.83 5.89 -8.76
CA ARG A 142 5.79 5.95 -9.86
C ARG A 142 7.07 5.16 -9.57
N LEU A 143 7.59 5.26 -8.35
CA LEU A 143 8.80 4.52 -7.95
C LEU A 143 8.55 3.01 -7.90
N ASN A 144 7.40 2.57 -7.40
CA ASN A 144 7.03 1.15 -7.39
C ASN A 144 6.93 0.61 -8.82
N THR A 145 6.29 1.36 -9.72
CA THR A 145 6.22 0.99 -11.15
C THR A 145 7.62 0.96 -11.79
N ALA A 146 8.51 1.91 -11.43
CA ALA A 146 9.88 1.89 -11.89
C ALA A 146 10.65 0.66 -11.41
N CYS A 147 10.46 0.23 -10.17
CA CYS A 147 11.05 -1.00 -9.65
C CYS A 147 10.62 -2.22 -10.47
N GLU A 148 9.33 -2.34 -10.79
CA GLU A 148 8.84 -3.45 -11.61
C GLU A 148 9.41 -3.42 -13.05
N LEU A 149 9.49 -2.24 -13.67
CA LEU A 149 10.13 -2.10 -14.99
C LEU A 149 11.64 -2.41 -14.95
N LEU A 150 12.33 -2.04 -13.86
CA LEU A 150 13.75 -2.36 -13.69
C LEU A 150 14.00 -3.85 -13.56
N LYS A 151 13.08 -4.59 -12.93
CA LYS A 151 13.15 -6.05 -12.76
C LYS A 151 12.82 -6.80 -14.06
N HIS A 152 11.75 -6.41 -14.72
CA HIS A 152 11.10 -7.23 -15.75
C HIS A 152 11.24 -6.68 -17.17
N SER A 153 12.06 -5.63 -17.40
CA SER A 153 12.30 -5.11 -18.73
C SER A 153 13.78 -4.78 -18.99
N GLN A 154 14.16 -4.76 -20.26
CA GLN A 154 15.50 -4.34 -20.71
C GLN A 154 15.60 -2.83 -20.95
N LYS A 155 14.56 -2.05 -20.63
CA LYS A 155 14.51 -0.61 -20.85
C LYS A 155 15.61 0.13 -20.09
N GLY A 156 16.19 1.15 -20.70
CA GLY A 156 17.18 2.00 -20.04
C GLY A 156 16.61 2.74 -18.83
N VAL A 157 17.48 3.08 -17.86
CA VAL A 157 17.07 3.84 -16.66
C VAL A 157 16.42 5.18 -17.04
N SER A 158 16.97 5.85 -18.05
CA SER A 158 16.42 7.10 -18.58
C SER A 158 15.04 6.91 -19.19
N GLU A 159 14.86 5.84 -19.97
CA GLU A 159 13.55 5.51 -20.56
C GLU A 159 12.52 5.22 -19.48
N ILE A 160 12.86 4.42 -18.46
CA ILE A 160 11.98 4.13 -17.34
C ILE A 160 11.59 5.40 -16.58
N CYS A 161 12.54 6.31 -16.36
CA CYS A 161 12.28 7.60 -15.73
C CYS A 161 11.10 8.33 -16.38
N TYR A 162 11.14 8.47 -17.71
CA TYR A 162 10.10 9.16 -18.47
C TYR A 162 8.79 8.36 -18.54
N LEU A 163 8.88 7.05 -18.72
CA LEU A 163 7.71 6.16 -18.77
C LEU A 163 6.87 6.17 -17.47
N VAL A 164 7.53 6.34 -16.32
CA VAL A 164 6.82 6.42 -15.04
C VAL A 164 6.43 7.84 -14.65
N GLY A 165 6.63 8.82 -15.52
CA GLY A 165 6.14 10.19 -15.36
C GLY A 165 7.08 11.15 -14.63
N PHE A 166 8.38 10.85 -14.53
CA PHE A 166 9.36 11.85 -14.13
C PHE A 166 9.87 12.61 -15.36
N ASN A 167 10.04 13.92 -15.23
CA ASN A 167 10.49 14.78 -16.32
C ASN A 167 12.01 15.06 -16.27
N ASP A 168 12.67 14.63 -15.20
CA ASP A 168 14.07 14.92 -14.94
C ASP A 168 14.79 13.70 -14.38
N LEU A 169 15.81 13.21 -15.09
CA LEU A 169 16.55 12.00 -14.72
C LEU A 169 17.35 12.15 -13.43
N PRO A 170 18.12 13.23 -13.20
CA PRO A 170 18.80 13.48 -11.94
C PRO A 170 17.85 13.50 -10.74
N HIS A 171 16.70 14.14 -10.87
CA HIS A 171 15.65 14.16 -9.84
C HIS A 171 15.11 12.76 -9.57
N PHE A 172 14.80 11.99 -10.62
CA PHE A 172 14.36 10.60 -10.49
C PHE A 172 15.37 9.75 -9.73
N ILE A 173 16.66 9.77 -10.13
CA ILE A 173 17.72 8.99 -9.50
C ILE A 173 17.83 9.35 -8.00
N ARG A 174 17.81 10.64 -7.67
CA ARG A 174 17.88 11.13 -6.29
C ARG A 174 16.71 10.65 -5.44
N ILE A 175 15.48 10.77 -5.95
CA ILE A 175 14.27 10.35 -5.24
C ILE A 175 14.21 8.84 -5.11
N PHE A 176 14.54 8.10 -6.19
CA PHE A 176 14.61 6.64 -6.17
C PHE A 176 15.62 6.15 -5.12
N THR A 177 16.85 6.68 -5.14
CA THR A 177 17.90 6.29 -4.19
C THR A 177 17.50 6.60 -2.76
N LYS A 178 16.89 7.76 -2.51
CA LYS A 178 16.39 8.13 -1.17
C LYS A 178 15.30 7.19 -0.68
N SER A 179 14.40 6.74 -1.55
CA SER A 179 13.23 5.94 -1.17
C SER A 179 13.53 4.44 -1.10
N ILE A 180 14.37 3.94 -2.01
CA ILE A 180 14.67 2.50 -2.17
C ILE A 180 16.01 2.11 -1.50
N GLY A 181 16.87 3.09 -1.20
CA GLY A 181 18.16 2.86 -0.55
C GLY A 181 19.31 2.55 -1.52
N THR A 182 19.04 2.39 -2.82
CA THR A 182 20.05 2.11 -3.84
C THR A 182 19.71 2.78 -5.17
N SER A 183 20.71 2.99 -6.05
CA SER A 183 20.45 3.59 -7.37
C SER A 183 19.66 2.64 -8.29
N PRO A 184 18.89 3.16 -9.26
CA PRO A 184 18.12 2.34 -10.21
C PRO A 184 18.95 1.27 -10.92
N SER A 185 20.16 1.63 -11.40
CA SER A 185 21.07 0.70 -12.07
C SER A 185 21.58 -0.39 -11.15
N LYS A 186 21.89 -0.06 -9.88
CA LYS A 186 22.33 -1.03 -8.89
C LYS A 186 21.20 -1.94 -8.46
N TYR A 187 19.98 -1.40 -8.32
CA TYR A 187 18.77 -2.16 -8.02
C TYR A 187 18.50 -3.24 -9.08
N ARG A 188 18.58 -2.89 -10.38
CA ARG A 188 18.46 -3.87 -11.48
C ARG A 188 19.53 -4.96 -11.40
N LYS A 189 20.79 -4.59 -11.18
CA LYS A 189 21.87 -5.58 -11.10
C LYS A 189 21.64 -6.55 -9.93
N GLN A 190 21.27 -6.07 -8.77
CA GLN A 190 20.98 -6.91 -7.61
C GLN A 190 19.87 -7.93 -7.91
N TYR A 191 18.79 -7.50 -8.54
CA TYR A 191 17.69 -8.40 -8.91
C TYR A 191 18.11 -9.48 -9.92
N LEU A 192 18.95 -9.14 -10.90
CA LEU A 192 19.45 -10.10 -11.88
C LEU A 192 20.37 -11.15 -11.24
N TYR A 193 21.22 -10.76 -10.28
CA TYR A 193 22.09 -11.70 -9.56
C TYR A 193 21.35 -12.62 -8.59
N GLU A 194 20.24 -12.18 -8.01
CA GLU A 194 19.43 -12.99 -7.08
C GLU A 194 18.56 -14.04 -7.80
N ASN A 195 18.37 -13.93 -9.11
CA ASN A 195 17.52 -14.80 -9.92
C ASN A 195 18.28 -15.59 -11.00
N THR A 196 19.61 -15.61 -10.96
CA THR A 196 20.51 -16.46 -11.77
C THR A 196 21.14 -17.53 -10.93
#